data_c4af9c833786ffe84aff5ddc8210510b
#
_entry.id   c4af9c833786ffe84aff5ddc8210510b
#
_cell.length_a   1.000
_cell.length_b   1.000
_cell.length_c   1.000
_cell.angle_alpha   90.00
_cell.angle_beta   90.00
_cell.angle_gamma   90.00
#
_symmetry.space_group_name_H-M   'P 1'
#
loop_
_entity.id
_entity.type
_entity.pdbx_description
1 polymer ?
#
loop_
_entity_poly.entity_id
_entity_poly.type
_entity_poly.pdbx_seq_one_letter_code
_entity_poly.pdbx_strand_id
1 'polypeptide(L)'
;MRIILACFVLALAAPGSASSNWPQWRGPEQTGVSPATDMPSEWSAEVGVVWKVELPAWSGGTPIVWGDRVFITSPSKAKDEPVDERSPGGDQLLLLCLARADGKELWRSVLDVGNRTWRKHNNTSPSPVTDGRHVWVVTGTGIVTAFTMTGKQTWKRDLQAKYGQFGLMFGYASSPTLHDGKLIVEVLHGMNTDDPSYVVAFEAATGTVMWRVERPTDARNESPDAYTTPAVLRTAEGAQIVIAGGDYVTGHDPDTGGEIWRVGGLNPGKEGNFRIVGSPIAVGGMVYAQTRKKPLLAFSVGDDGRVDQDDLAWRWEGPGAPDVPTAACDGKYFFMVDDRGLVTALDARTGEALWGPERTAQGTVSASPVVADGKLYVLNEDGVTTVLSAGPEYRHLATNQLDGSYTLSSPAVAGSQLFVRTGTHLYCLGR
;
A
#
# COMPACT_ATOMS: atom_id res chain seq x y z
N MET A 1 14.68 52.29 -37.86
CA MET A 1 13.96 51.04 -37.70
C MET A 1 14.82 50.11 -36.85
N ARG A 2 14.56 50.09 -35.49
CA ARG A 2 15.34 49.28 -34.54
C ARG A 2 14.59 47.99 -34.31
N ILE A 3 15.23 46.88 -34.66
CA ILE A 3 14.74 45.51 -34.46
C ILE A 3 15.11 45.12 -33.01
N ILE A 4 14.11 44.96 -32.17
CA ILE A 4 14.28 44.40 -30.82
C ILE A 4 14.24 42.88 -30.96
N LEU A 5 15.38 42.22 -30.73
CA LEU A 5 15.49 40.76 -30.66
C LEU A 5 15.05 40.34 -29.24
N ALA A 6 13.88 39.74 -29.12
CA ALA A 6 13.42 39.15 -27.89
C ALA A 6 14.05 37.74 -27.75
N CYS A 7 15.02 37.59 -26.84
CA CYS A 7 15.51 36.29 -26.43
C CYS A 7 14.48 35.61 -25.55
N PHE A 8 13.81 34.58 -26.12
CA PHE A 8 13.05 33.61 -25.33
C PHE A 8 14.04 32.69 -24.61
N VAL A 9 14.19 32.87 -23.33
CA VAL A 9 14.87 31.90 -22.47
C VAL A 9 13.88 30.74 -22.27
N LEU A 10 14.08 29.63 -22.99
CA LEU A 10 13.44 28.38 -22.66
C LEU A 10 14.05 27.90 -21.33
N ALA A 11 13.29 28.02 -20.24
CA ALA A 11 13.60 27.34 -19.01
C ALA A 11 13.39 25.82 -19.28
N LEU A 12 14.48 25.11 -19.51
CA LEU A 12 14.51 23.66 -19.44
C LEU A 12 14.14 23.29 -17.99
N ALA A 13 12.91 22.86 -17.78
CA ALA A 13 12.51 22.18 -16.57
C ALA A 13 13.43 20.94 -16.46
N ALA A 14 14.28 20.91 -15.45
CA ALA A 14 15.02 19.69 -15.12
C ALA A 14 14.02 18.56 -14.94
N PRO A 15 14.29 17.34 -15.45
CA PRO A 15 13.43 16.19 -15.19
C PRO A 15 13.43 15.99 -13.67
N GLY A 16 12.40 16.47 -13.01
CA GLY A 16 12.18 16.32 -11.58
C GLY A 16 12.04 14.84 -11.26
N SER A 17 13.00 14.35 -10.56
CA SER A 17 13.24 13.00 -10.12
C SER A 17 11.99 12.28 -9.67
N ALA A 18 11.44 11.40 -10.51
CA ALA A 18 10.43 10.39 -10.13
C ALA A 18 10.90 9.52 -8.94
N SER A 19 12.21 9.44 -8.70
CA SER A 19 12.85 8.69 -7.61
C SER A 19 12.77 9.35 -6.22
N SER A 20 12.29 10.60 -6.12
CA SER A 20 12.32 11.35 -4.85
C SER A 20 11.04 11.26 -4.02
N ASN A 21 9.98 10.65 -4.51
CA ASN A 21 8.67 10.60 -3.88
C ASN A 21 8.15 9.16 -3.70
N TRP A 22 7.35 8.97 -2.65
CA TRP A 22 6.59 7.76 -2.38
C TRP A 22 5.13 8.16 -2.11
N PRO A 23 4.33 8.43 -3.17
CA PRO A 23 3.08 9.19 -3.07
C PRO A 23 1.91 8.42 -2.48
N GLN A 24 1.99 7.10 -2.40
CA GLN A 24 0.94 6.20 -1.95
C GLN A 24 1.51 4.90 -1.42
N TRP A 25 0.66 4.07 -0.83
CA TRP A 25 1.02 2.73 -0.39
C TRP A 25 1.58 1.91 -1.57
N ARG A 26 2.68 1.21 -1.37
CA ARG A 26 3.47 0.47 -2.37
C ARG A 26 4.18 1.33 -3.41
N GLY A 27 4.25 2.66 -3.21
CA GLY A 27 5.04 3.57 -4.03
C GLY A 27 4.37 4.05 -5.31
N PRO A 28 5.16 4.70 -6.19
CA PRO A 28 4.61 5.40 -7.36
C PRO A 28 3.79 4.50 -8.28
N GLU A 29 4.24 3.27 -8.52
CA GLU A 29 3.61 2.29 -9.41
C GLU A 29 2.87 1.19 -8.64
N GLN A 30 2.71 1.31 -7.32
CA GLN A 30 2.02 0.35 -6.43
C GLN A 30 2.64 -1.07 -6.44
N THR A 31 3.87 -1.20 -6.88
CA THR A 31 4.58 -2.48 -7.04
C THR A 31 5.51 -2.82 -5.88
N GLY A 32 5.71 -1.89 -4.94
CA GLY A 32 6.71 -2.01 -3.88
C GLY A 32 8.14 -1.78 -4.35
N VAL A 33 8.32 -1.21 -5.54
CA VAL A 33 9.62 -0.96 -6.15
C VAL A 33 9.87 0.54 -6.27
N SER A 34 11.09 0.97 -5.95
CA SER A 34 11.56 2.33 -6.13
C SER A 34 12.76 2.36 -7.09
N PRO A 35 12.83 3.33 -8.00
CA PRO A 35 14.01 3.57 -8.81
C PRO A 35 15.14 4.31 -8.05
N ALA A 36 14.99 4.52 -6.75
CA ALA A 36 15.96 5.18 -5.89
C ALA A 36 17.30 4.43 -5.87
N THR A 37 18.37 5.18 -5.71
CA THR A 37 19.76 4.70 -5.59
C THR A 37 20.37 5.16 -4.28
N ASP A 38 21.57 4.65 -3.96
CA ASP A 38 22.32 4.97 -2.73
C ASP A 38 21.55 4.67 -1.43
N MET A 39 20.75 3.62 -1.48
CA MET A 39 19.95 3.19 -0.35
C MET A 39 20.78 2.55 0.77
N PRO A 40 20.46 2.83 2.05
CA PRO A 40 21.17 2.26 3.18
C PRO A 40 21.04 0.72 3.23
N SER A 41 22.12 0.03 3.60
CA SER A 41 22.10 -1.41 3.88
C SER A 41 22.19 -1.69 5.38
N GLU A 42 22.85 -0.82 6.13
CA GLU A 42 23.15 -1.01 7.54
C GLU A 42 22.70 0.17 8.38
N TRP A 43 22.03 -0.12 9.50
CA TRP A 43 21.60 0.84 10.51
C TRP A 43 21.29 0.16 11.84
N SER A 44 21.09 0.96 12.87
CA SER A 44 20.52 0.55 14.15
C SER A 44 19.55 1.62 14.64
N ALA A 45 19.06 1.51 15.87
CA ALA A 45 18.23 2.57 16.46
C ALA A 45 18.96 3.92 16.63
N GLU A 46 20.31 3.94 16.51
CA GLU A 46 21.15 5.12 16.72
C GLU A 46 22.06 5.43 15.53
N VAL A 47 22.47 4.45 14.74
CA VAL A 47 23.40 4.60 13.62
C VAL A 47 22.62 4.58 12.30
N GLY A 48 22.98 5.47 11.36
CA GLY A 48 22.29 5.56 10.06
C GLY A 48 20.91 6.20 10.15
N VAL A 49 20.56 6.79 11.30
CA VAL A 49 19.31 7.53 11.52
C VAL A 49 19.54 8.99 11.20
N VAL A 50 18.86 9.49 10.19
CA VAL A 50 18.83 10.93 9.88
C VAL A 50 18.03 11.67 10.93
N TRP A 51 16.87 11.14 11.27
CA TRP A 51 16.03 11.58 12.38
C TRP A 51 15.06 10.48 12.81
N LYS A 52 14.57 10.58 14.03
CA LYS A 52 13.46 9.80 14.57
C LYS A 52 12.49 10.71 15.33
N VAL A 53 11.20 10.44 15.23
CA VAL A 53 10.16 11.19 15.93
C VAL A 53 9.15 10.24 16.57
N GLU A 54 8.78 10.52 17.82
CA GLU A 54 7.76 9.78 18.55
C GLU A 54 6.39 9.98 17.88
N LEU A 55 5.66 8.89 17.65
CA LEU A 55 4.30 8.90 17.15
C LEU A 55 3.29 8.76 18.30
N PRO A 56 2.07 9.30 18.16
CA PRO A 56 1.08 9.26 19.24
C PRO A 56 0.66 7.85 19.65
N ALA A 57 0.56 6.91 18.68
CA ALA A 57 0.25 5.51 18.91
C ALA A 57 0.61 4.67 17.67
N TRP A 58 0.63 3.33 17.84
CA TRP A 58 0.88 2.42 16.72
C TRP A 58 -0.27 2.42 15.70
N SER A 59 0.07 2.05 14.46
CA SER A 59 -0.89 1.80 13.38
C SER A 59 -0.22 1.05 12.23
N GLY A 60 -1.00 0.42 11.37
CA GLY A 60 -0.52 -0.20 10.13
C GLY A 60 -0.29 0.78 8.97
N GLY A 61 -0.70 2.04 9.10
CA GLY A 61 -0.58 3.03 8.03
C GLY A 61 0.88 3.29 7.62
N THR A 62 1.17 3.09 6.34
CA THR A 62 2.48 3.36 5.74
C THR A 62 2.67 4.86 5.57
N PRO A 63 3.84 5.42 5.91
CA PRO A 63 4.15 6.81 5.59
C PRO A 63 4.23 7.01 4.08
N ILE A 64 3.77 8.17 3.60
CA ILE A 64 3.99 8.60 2.23
C ILE A 64 4.86 9.85 2.21
N VAL A 65 5.61 10.04 1.13
CA VAL A 65 6.58 11.12 1.00
C VAL A 65 6.36 11.87 -0.31
N TRP A 66 6.28 13.19 -0.21
CA TRP A 66 6.25 14.07 -1.38
C TRP A 66 7.05 15.35 -1.14
N GLY A 67 8.09 15.56 -1.94
CA GLY A 67 8.98 16.70 -1.81
C GLY A 67 9.63 16.76 -0.44
N ASP A 68 9.33 17.83 0.30
CA ASP A 68 9.83 18.12 1.64
C ASP A 68 8.92 17.62 2.78
N ARG A 69 7.92 16.80 2.49
CA ARG A 69 6.88 16.38 3.45
C ARG A 69 6.73 14.87 3.54
N VAL A 70 6.44 14.44 4.77
CA VAL A 70 6.04 13.08 5.09
C VAL A 70 4.66 13.12 5.71
N PHE A 71 3.74 12.30 5.22
CA PHE A 71 2.39 12.18 5.78
C PHE A 71 2.18 10.79 6.36
N ILE A 72 1.55 10.75 7.53
CA ILE A 72 1.28 9.49 8.23
C ILE A 72 0.00 9.61 9.05
N THR A 73 -0.77 8.53 9.10
CA THR A 73 -1.97 8.42 9.94
C THR A 73 -1.61 7.83 11.30
N SER A 74 -2.30 8.23 12.35
CA SER A 74 -2.11 7.68 13.70
C SER A 74 -3.37 7.90 14.54
N PRO A 75 -3.70 7.03 15.49
CA PRO A 75 -4.57 7.42 16.58
C PRO A 75 -3.93 8.56 17.38
N SER A 76 -4.73 9.34 18.09
CA SER A 76 -4.19 10.30 19.08
C SER A 76 -3.51 9.57 20.22
N LYS A 77 -2.72 10.29 21.02
CA LYS A 77 -2.17 9.76 22.27
C LYS A 77 -3.31 9.46 23.24
N ALA A 78 -3.25 8.32 23.92
CA ALA A 78 -4.17 8.03 25.01
C ALA A 78 -3.98 9.04 26.14
N LYS A 79 -5.07 9.42 26.81
CA LYS A 79 -4.99 10.21 28.04
C LYS A 79 -4.41 9.32 29.15
N ASP A 80 -3.47 9.85 29.88
CA ASP A 80 -2.91 9.23 31.10
C ASP A 80 -2.15 7.90 30.91
N GLU A 81 -1.88 7.50 29.66
CA GLU A 81 -1.03 6.33 29.37
C GLU A 81 0.29 6.76 28.70
N PRO A 82 1.43 6.18 29.07
CA PRO A 82 2.64 6.33 28.30
C PRO A 82 2.44 5.77 26.88
N VAL A 83 3.19 6.26 25.91
CA VAL A 83 3.22 5.63 24.60
C VAL A 83 3.87 4.26 24.77
N ASP A 84 3.04 3.23 24.65
CA ASP A 84 3.44 1.83 24.71
C ASP A 84 3.36 1.28 23.27
N GLU A 85 4.19 0.30 22.98
CA GLU A 85 4.27 -0.36 21.68
C GLU A 85 2.95 -0.96 21.19
N ARG A 86 2.02 -1.24 22.10
CA ARG A 86 0.70 -1.83 21.82
C ARG A 86 -0.47 -1.03 22.39
N SER A 87 -0.21 0.15 22.94
CA SER A 87 -1.30 1.04 23.37
C SER A 87 -2.22 1.30 22.19
N PRO A 88 -3.53 1.07 22.32
CA PRO A 88 -4.50 1.35 21.26
C PRO A 88 -4.54 2.83 20.86
N GLY A 89 -3.93 3.71 21.67
CA GLY A 89 -4.02 5.14 21.51
C GLY A 89 -5.34 5.73 21.96
N GLY A 90 -5.52 7.02 21.75
CA GLY A 90 -6.75 7.74 22.02
C GLY A 90 -7.77 7.60 20.90
N ASP A 91 -8.94 8.21 21.12
CA ASP A 91 -10.12 8.04 20.26
C ASP A 91 -10.05 8.77 18.92
N GLN A 92 -9.24 9.84 18.82
CA GLN A 92 -9.15 10.61 17.57
C GLN A 92 -8.27 9.90 16.54
N LEU A 93 -8.71 9.96 15.29
CA LEU A 93 -7.95 9.52 14.11
C LEU A 93 -7.26 10.74 13.50
N LEU A 94 -5.95 10.70 13.35
CA LEU A 94 -5.13 11.83 12.95
C LEU A 94 -4.46 11.60 11.59
N LEU A 95 -4.29 12.68 10.83
CA LEU A 95 -3.28 12.82 9.79
C LEU A 95 -2.20 13.77 10.30
N LEU A 96 -0.96 13.32 10.28
CA LEU A 96 0.23 14.11 10.63
C LEU A 96 1.00 14.45 9.35
N CYS A 97 1.49 15.66 9.25
CA CYS A 97 2.44 16.11 8.24
C CYS A 97 3.73 16.52 8.93
N LEU A 98 4.81 15.86 8.54
CA LEU A 98 6.15 16.11 9.09
C LEU A 98 7.07 16.67 8.01
N ALA A 99 8.03 17.50 8.41
CA ALA A 99 9.11 17.94 7.55
C ALA A 99 10.04 16.73 7.26
N ARG A 100 10.32 16.47 5.99
CA ARG A 100 11.20 15.37 5.57
C ARG A 100 12.62 15.55 6.07
N ALA A 101 13.08 16.80 6.23
CA ALA A 101 14.46 17.12 6.58
C ALA A 101 14.83 16.72 8.03
N ASP A 102 13.90 16.88 8.97
CA ASP A 102 14.19 16.76 10.41
C ASP A 102 13.08 16.06 11.23
N GLY A 103 12.00 15.61 10.58
CA GLY A 103 10.86 14.96 11.24
C GLY A 103 9.96 15.91 12.03
N LYS A 104 10.21 17.23 12.01
CA LYS A 104 9.40 18.20 12.75
C LYS A 104 7.96 18.19 12.24
N GLU A 105 7.00 18.13 13.17
CA GLU A 105 5.60 18.26 12.81
C GLU A 105 5.30 19.65 12.28
N LEU A 106 4.79 19.71 11.05
CA LEU A 106 4.37 20.94 10.38
C LEU A 106 2.91 21.27 10.71
N TRP A 107 2.07 20.24 10.70
CA TRP A 107 0.67 20.32 11.07
C TRP A 107 0.07 18.93 11.33
N ARG A 108 -1.04 18.91 12.03
CA ARG A 108 -1.90 17.72 12.17
C ARG A 108 -3.36 18.09 12.01
N SER A 109 -4.16 17.12 11.61
CA SER A 109 -5.62 17.28 11.47
C SER A 109 -6.33 16.08 12.05
N VAL A 110 -7.46 16.31 12.71
CA VAL A 110 -8.37 15.26 13.15
C VAL A 110 -9.23 14.86 11.96
N LEU A 111 -9.15 13.60 11.57
CA LEU A 111 -9.92 13.01 10.49
C LEU A 111 -11.34 12.65 10.97
N ASP A 112 -11.37 11.98 12.13
CA ASP A 112 -12.57 11.46 12.76
C ASP A 112 -12.30 11.08 14.23
N VAL A 113 -13.31 10.52 14.89
CA VAL A 113 -13.25 9.87 16.21
C VAL A 113 -13.71 8.43 16.08
N GLY A 114 -13.54 7.64 17.12
CA GLY A 114 -13.94 6.23 17.12
C GLY A 114 -12.78 5.33 16.73
N ASN A 115 -11.60 5.56 17.30
CA ASN A 115 -10.50 4.62 17.14
C ASN A 115 -10.89 3.26 17.71
N ARG A 116 -10.70 2.22 16.88
CA ARG A 116 -10.89 0.83 17.25
C ARG A 116 -9.71 0.02 16.76
N THR A 117 -9.25 -0.87 17.63
CA THR A 117 -8.14 -1.79 17.34
C THR A 117 -8.69 -3.18 17.06
N TRP A 118 -8.19 -3.80 16.03
CA TRP A 118 -8.32 -5.22 15.74
C TRP A 118 -6.97 -5.92 15.96
N ARG A 119 -6.89 -7.18 15.63
CA ARG A 119 -5.69 -7.98 15.92
C ARG A 119 -4.39 -7.39 15.35
N LYS A 120 -4.42 -6.86 14.13
CA LYS A 120 -3.22 -6.39 13.40
C LYS A 120 -3.41 -5.00 12.75
N HIS A 121 -4.47 -4.29 13.05
CA HIS A 121 -4.68 -2.93 12.52
C HIS A 121 -5.68 -2.14 13.37
N ASN A 122 -5.84 -0.89 13.06
CA ASN A 122 -6.81 0.02 13.67
C ASN A 122 -7.42 0.95 12.61
N ASN A 123 -8.34 1.82 13.03
CA ASN A 123 -9.05 2.72 12.12
C ASN A 123 -8.16 3.77 11.41
N THR A 124 -6.87 3.85 11.74
CA THR A 124 -5.88 4.69 11.05
C THR A 124 -4.92 3.87 10.15
N SER A 125 -5.18 2.58 9.96
CA SER A 125 -4.30 1.72 9.16
C SER A 125 -4.34 1.98 7.65
N PRO A 126 -5.41 2.49 7.02
CA PRO A 126 -5.33 2.92 5.64
C PRO A 126 -4.24 4.00 5.47
N SER A 127 -3.39 3.82 4.47
CA SER A 127 -2.31 4.76 4.16
C SER A 127 -2.84 5.95 3.36
N PRO A 128 -2.32 7.15 3.54
CA PRO A 128 -2.69 8.30 2.71
C PRO A 128 -2.19 8.17 1.27
N VAL A 129 -2.71 9.01 0.37
CA VAL A 129 -2.23 9.18 -0.99
C VAL A 129 -2.12 10.67 -1.33
N THR A 130 -1.17 11.04 -2.20
CA THR A 130 -0.96 12.44 -2.61
C THR A 130 -0.57 12.59 -4.07
N ASP A 131 -0.95 13.71 -4.68
CA ASP A 131 -0.48 14.19 -6.00
C ASP A 131 0.53 15.35 -5.88
N GLY A 132 0.91 15.71 -4.65
CA GLY A 132 1.75 16.86 -4.36
C GLY A 132 1.01 18.19 -4.30
N ARG A 133 -0.29 18.21 -4.53
CA ARG A 133 -1.18 19.37 -4.34
C ARG A 133 -2.15 19.13 -3.19
N HIS A 134 -2.64 17.93 -3.09
CA HIS A 134 -3.54 17.46 -2.04
C HIS A 134 -3.06 16.16 -1.42
N VAL A 135 -3.57 15.86 -0.23
CA VAL A 135 -3.44 14.58 0.45
C VAL A 135 -4.84 14.06 0.75
N TRP A 136 -5.08 12.81 0.40
CA TRP A 136 -6.34 12.12 0.66
C TRP A 136 -6.13 10.98 1.64
N VAL A 137 -7.12 10.78 2.49
CA VAL A 137 -7.13 9.71 3.50
C VAL A 137 -8.50 9.07 3.53
N VAL A 138 -8.51 7.75 3.71
CA VAL A 138 -9.69 6.99 4.11
C VAL A 138 -9.43 6.47 5.53
N THR A 139 -10.43 6.48 6.39
CA THR A 139 -10.34 5.92 7.75
C THR A 139 -11.11 4.61 7.85
N GLY A 140 -10.79 3.78 8.83
CA GLY A 140 -11.56 2.59 9.16
C GLY A 140 -13.00 2.88 9.59
N THR A 141 -13.32 4.13 9.96
CA THR A 141 -14.67 4.62 10.23
C THR A 141 -15.46 5.00 8.98
N GLY A 142 -14.84 4.89 7.79
CA GLY A 142 -15.51 5.20 6.52
C GLY A 142 -15.44 6.67 6.08
N ILE A 143 -14.67 7.48 6.78
CA ILE A 143 -14.46 8.88 6.38
C ILE A 143 -13.41 8.94 5.27
N VAL A 144 -13.78 9.59 4.16
CA VAL A 144 -12.86 9.98 3.09
C VAL A 144 -12.69 11.49 3.14
N THR A 145 -11.46 11.97 3.19
CA THR A 145 -11.20 13.40 3.33
C THR A 145 -9.97 13.83 2.54
N ALA A 146 -9.97 15.07 2.08
CA ALA A 146 -8.87 15.70 1.36
C ALA A 146 -8.39 16.95 2.06
N PHE A 147 -7.06 17.15 2.00
CA PHE A 147 -6.38 18.33 2.53
C PHE A 147 -5.46 18.93 1.48
N THR A 148 -5.24 20.24 1.52
CA THR A 148 -4.10 20.84 0.84
C THR A 148 -2.81 20.40 1.51
N MET A 149 -1.67 20.57 0.84
CA MET A 149 -0.34 20.30 1.43
C MET A 149 -0.06 21.14 2.70
N THR A 150 -0.82 22.20 2.95
CA THR A 150 -0.72 23.06 4.15
C THR A 150 -1.69 22.66 5.27
N GLY A 151 -2.44 21.55 5.12
CA GLY A 151 -3.33 21.02 6.15
C GLY A 151 -4.74 21.62 6.16
N LYS A 152 -5.11 22.45 5.17
CA LYS A 152 -6.48 22.93 5.04
C LYS A 152 -7.36 21.83 4.44
N GLN A 153 -8.39 21.38 5.16
CA GLN A 153 -9.39 20.46 4.63
C GLN A 153 -10.16 21.10 3.47
N THR A 154 -10.24 20.38 2.34
CA THR A 154 -10.96 20.84 1.14
C THR A 154 -12.33 20.19 1.04
N TRP A 155 -12.45 18.91 1.35
CA TRP A 155 -13.72 18.21 1.40
C TRP A 155 -13.65 16.97 2.34
N LYS A 156 -14.83 16.48 2.76
CA LYS A 156 -15.01 15.29 3.58
C LYS A 156 -16.27 14.56 3.13
N ARG A 157 -16.24 13.22 3.11
CA ARG A 157 -17.36 12.32 2.81
C ARG A 157 -17.43 11.22 3.84
N ASP A 158 -18.61 10.76 4.13
CA ASP A 158 -18.88 9.61 4.99
C ASP A 158 -19.50 8.49 4.14
N LEU A 159 -18.75 7.42 3.95
CA LEU A 159 -19.18 6.28 3.15
C LEU A 159 -20.25 5.47 3.86
N GLN A 160 -20.10 5.27 5.17
CA GLN A 160 -21.04 4.47 5.94
C GLN A 160 -22.41 5.16 6.09
N ALA A 161 -22.43 6.47 6.30
CA ALA A 161 -23.68 7.22 6.32
C ALA A 161 -24.40 7.21 4.96
N LYS A 162 -23.64 7.09 3.87
CA LYS A 162 -24.19 7.15 2.52
C LYS A 162 -24.54 5.79 1.93
N TYR A 163 -23.74 4.74 2.22
CA TYR A 163 -23.79 3.47 1.52
C TYR A 163 -23.96 2.24 2.41
N GLY A 164 -24.19 2.42 3.70
CA GLY A 164 -24.33 1.33 4.66
C GLY A 164 -23.06 1.06 5.48
N GLN A 165 -23.22 0.29 6.55
CA GLN A 165 -22.16 0.00 7.50
C GLN A 165 -21.11 -0.94 6.90
N PHE A 166 -19.85 -0.73 7.24
CA PHE A 166 -18.80 -1.66 6.88
C PHE A 166 -18.92 -2.98 7.65
N GLY A 167 -19.12 -4.06 6.94
CA GLY A 167 -19.36 -5.39 7.49
C GLY A 167 -18.18 -6.33 7.48
N LEU A 168 -16.92 -5.82 7.45
CA LEU A 168 -15.72 -6.64 7.53
C LEU A 168 -15.52 -7.18 8.94
N MET A 169 -15.10 -8.45 9.06
CA MET A 169 -14.85 -9.11 10.33
C MET A 169 -13.81 -8.40 11.19
N PHE A 170 -12.73 -7.93 10.57
CA PHE A 170 -11.62 -7.25 11.27
C PHE A 170 -11.61 -5.73 11.04
N GLY A 171 -12.70 -5.13 10.55
CA GLY A 171 -12.76 -3.71 10.25
C GLY A 171 -12.10 -3.33 8.91
N TYR A 172 -12.18 -2.08 8.52
CA TYR A 172 -11.72 -1.58 7.22
C TYR A 172 -10.26 -1.10 7.30
N ALA A 173 -9.41 -1.55 6.38
CA ALA A 173 -7.99 -1.18 6.32
C ALA A 173 -7.45 -0.90 4.90
N SER A 174 -8.28 -0.98 3.88
CA SER A 174 -7.89 -0.71 2.48
C SER A 174 -7.46 0.74 2.28
N SER A 175 -6.36 0.95 1.60
CA SER A 175 -5.90 2.31 1.23
C SER A 175 -6.57 2.79 -0.05
N PRO A 176 -6.77 4.10 -0.24
CA PRO A 176 -7.28 4.61 -1.49
C PRO A 176 -6.20 4.59 -2.58
N THR A 177 -6.62 4.54 -3.83
CA THR A 177 -5.75 4.67 -5.01
C THR A 177 -6.08 5.94 -5.76
N LEU A 178 -5.05 6.68 -6.16
CA LEU A 178 -5.20 7.88 -7.00
C LEU A 178 -4.78 7.57 -8.43
N HIS A 179 -5.68 7.80 -9.37
CA HIS A 179 -5.42 7.65 -10.79
C HIS A 179 -6.12 8.74 -11.60
N ASP A 180 -5.36 9.47 -12.37
CA ASP A 180 -5.86 10.51 -13.31
C ASP A 180 -6.95 11.42 -12.71
N GLY A 181 -6.64 12.02 -11.55
CA GLY A 181 -7.57 12.91 -10.85
C GLY A 181 -8.76 12.22 -10.19
N LYS A 182 -8.81 10.89 -10.18
CA LYS A 182 -9.84 10.08 -9.53
C LYS A 182 -9.29 9.43 -8.27
N LEU A 183 -9.97 9.62 -7.15
CA LEU A 183 -9.70 8.91 -5.91
C LEU A 183 -10.61 7.68 -5.84
N ILE A 184 -10.02 6.50 -5.92
CA ILE A 184 -10.72 5.22 -5.97
C ILE A 184 -10.66 4.57 -4.60
N VAL A 185 -11.81 4.17 -4.09
CA VAL A 185 -11.99 3.49 -2.81
C VAL A 185 -12.81 2.24 -3.03
N GLU A 186 -12.32 1.10 -2.55
CA GLU A 186 -13.05 -0.16 -2.54
C GLU A 186 -13.54 -0.47 -1.14
N VAL A 187 -14.72 -1.05 -1.05
CA VAL A 187 -15.30 -1.61 0.18
C VAL A 187 -15.76 -3.03 -0.14
N LEU A 188 -14.94 -3.99 0.24
CA LEU A 188 -15.18 -5.41 -0.01
C LEU A 188 -15.49 -6.07 1.33
N HIS A 189 -16.74 -6.43 1.53
CA HIS A 189 -17.28 -6.90 2.81
C HIS A 189 -18.42 -7.90 2.61
N GLY A 190 -18.81 -8.61 3.65
CA GLY A 190 -19.90 -9.56 3.60
C GLY A 190 -20.02 -10.43 4.85
N MET A 191 -18.99 -10.48 5.71
CA MET A 191 -19.06 -11.30 6.92
C MET A 191 -20.14 -10.85 7.89
N ASN A 192 -20.32 -9.54 8.07
CA ASN A 192 -21.23 -8.95 9.04
C ASN A 192 -22.27 -8.02 8.41
N THR A 193 -22.52 -8.14 7.12
CA THR A 193 -23.54 -7.35 6.40
C THR A 193 -24.01 -8.09 5.15
N ASP A 194 -25.26 -7.86 4.78
CA ASP A 194 -25.84 -8.26 3.50
C ASP A 194 -25.75 -7.13 2.46
N ASP A 195 -25.22 -5.95 2.82
CA ASP A 195 -24.98 -4.86 1.89
C ASP A 195 -23.93 -5.28 0.85
N PRO A 196 -24.10 -4.91 -0.44
CA PRO A 196 -23.18 -5.33 -1.48
C PRO A 196 -21.80 -4.67 -1.34
N SER A 197 -20.75 -5.45 -1.59
CA SER A 197 -19.42 -4.91 -1.86
C SER A 197 -19.46 -3.93 -3.03
N TYR A 198 -18.68 -2.86 -2.97
CA TYR A 198 -18.67 -1.83 -4.00
C TYR A 198 -17.30 -1.16 -4.20
N VAL A 199 -17.18 -0.49 -5.33
CA VAL A 199 -16.08 0.42 -5.64
C VAL A 199 -16.68 1.78 -5.96
N VAL A 200 -16.05 2.84 -5.47
CA VAL A 200 -16.47 4.22 -5.72
C VAL A 200 -15.27 5.07 -6.16
N ALA A 201 -15.46 5.89 -7.17
CA ALA A 201 -14.49 6.91 -7.56
C ALA A 201 -15.05 8.30 -7.27
N PHE A 202 -14.19 9.12 -6.70
CA PHE A 202 -14.44 10.54 -6.49
C PHE A 202 -13.57 11.36 -7.43
N GLU A 203 -14.10 12.46 -7.92
CA GLU A 203 -13.26 13.53 -8.42
C GLU A 203 -12.35 14.00 -7.27
N ALA A 204 -11.06 13.76 -7.38
CA ALA A 204 -10.12 13.94 -6.27
C ALA A 204 -10.11 15.38 -5.74
N ALA A 205 -10.28 16.38 -6.61
CA ALA A 205 -10.27 17.78 -6.24
C ALA A 205 -11.48 18.22 -5.39
N THR A 206 -12.68 17.67 -5.66
CA THR A 206 -13.96 18.15 -5.10
C THR A 206 -14.66 17.13 -4.18
N GLY A 207 -14.27 15.86 -4.27
CA GLY A 207 -14.97 14.76 -3.61
C GLY A 207 -16.37 14.52 -4.17
N THR A 208 -16.64 14.94 -5.39
CA THR A 208 -17.85 14.59 -6.13
C THR A 208 -17.75 13.14 -6.56
N VAL A 209 -18.80 12.35 -6.30
CA VAL A 209 -18.86 10.97 -6.78
C VAL A 209 -18.98 10.98 -8.30
N MET A 210 -18.00 10.40 -8.99
CA MET A 210 -18.00 10.21 -10.44
C MET A 210 -18.81 8.97 -10.82
N TRP A 211 -18.54 7.85 -10.13
CA TRP A 211 -19.27 6.61 -10.28
C TRP A 211 -19.19 5.78 -8.99
N ARG A 212 -20.14 4.89 -8.80
CA ARG A 212 -20.14 3.80 -7.82
C ARG A 212 -20.70 2.56 -8.49
N VAL A 213 -20.00 1.46 -8.40
CA VAL A 213 -20.45 0.17 -8.92
C VAL A 213 -20.43 -0.86 -7.82
N GLU A 214 -21.44 -1.72 -7.82
CA GLU A 214 -21.47 -2.90 -6.96
C GLU A 214 -20.55 -3.97 -7.57
N ARG A 215 -19.91 -4.73 -6.68
CA ARG A 215 -19.02 -5.83 -7.07
C ARG A 215 -19.50 -7.14 -6.44
N PRO A 216 -20.59 -7.72 -6.96
CA PRO A 216 -21.14 -8.95 -6.44
C PRO A 216 -20.22 -10.13 -6.73
N THR A 217 -20.16 -11.06 -5.77
CA THR A 217 -19.45 -12.35 -5.89
C THR A 217 -20.31 -13.46 -5.26
N ASP A 218 -19.92 -14.71 -5.49
CA ASP A 218 -20.54 -15.87 -4.86
C ASP A 218 -19.77 -16.37 -3.62
N ALA A 219 -18.78 -15.58 -3.18
CA ALA A 219 -18.02 -15.83 -1.95
C ALA A 219 -18.95 -15.79 -0.71
N ARG A 220 -18.59 -16.57 0.31
CA ARG A 220 -19.47 -16.77 1.48
C ARG A 220 -18.71 -16.55 2.78
N ASN A 221 -19.47 -16.22 3.83
CA ASN A 221 -18.97 -15.99 5.20
C ASN A 221 -17.87 -14.90 5.21
N GLU A 222 -16.63 -15.21 5.62
CA GLU A 222 -15.51 -14.27 5.64
C GLU A 222 -14.88 -14.05 4.24
N SER A 223 -15.12 -14.94 3.27
CA SER A 223 -14.45 -14.84 1.95
C SER A 223 -14.81 -13.60 1.13
N PRO A 224 -15.97 -12.95 1.27
CA PRO A 224 -16.22 -11.64 0.65
C PRO A 224 -15.32 -10.53 1.18
N ASP A 225 -14.87 -10.62 2.45
CA ASP A 225 -14.04 -9.60 3.06
C ASP A 225 -12.66 -9.54 2.40
N ALA A 226 -12.23 -8.34 2.02
CA ALA A 226 -10.87 -8.12 1.57
C ALA A 226 -10.32 -6.81 2.13
N TYR A 227 -9.01 -6.79 2.34
CA TYR A 227 -8.25 -5.69 2.93
C TYR A 227 -7.22 -5.16 1.92
N THR A 228 -7.48 -5.43 0.66
CA THR A 228 -6.65 -5.08 -0.48
C THR A 228 -6.73 -3.59 -0.79
N THR A 229 -5.81 -3.12 -1.62
CA THR A 229 -5.82 -1.78 -2.20
C THR A 229 -5.87 -1.92 -3.70
N PRO A 230 -6.73 -1.18 -4.44
CA PRO A 230 -6.80 -1.26 -5.89
C PRO A 230 -5.46 -0.95 -6.54
N ALA A 231 -5.06 -1.74 -7.55
CA ALA A 231 -3.89 -1.46 -8.38
C ALA A 231 -4.28 -0.81 -9.70
N VAL A 232 -3.35 -0.10 -10.32
CA VAL A 232 -3.52 0.48 -11.66
C VAL A 232 -2.74 -0.34 -12.68
N LEU A 233 -3.45 -1.04 -13.55
CA LEU A 233 -2.89 -1.71 -14.70
C LEU A 233 -2.82 -0.74 -15.88
N ARG A 234 -1.65 -0.63 -16.50
CA ARG A 234 -1.47 0.15 -17.74
C ARG A 234 -1.44 -0.80 -18.92
N THR A 235 -2.31 -0.58 -19.90
CA THR A 235 -2.38 -1.32 -21.17
C THR A 235 -2.12 -0.39 -22.35
N ALA A 236 -1.99 -0.94 -23.53
CA ALA A 236 -1.85 -0.13 -24.77
C ALA A 236 -3.11 0.73 -25.02
N GLU A 237 -4.27 0.28 -24.56
CA GLU A 237 -5.57 0.95 -24.77
C GLU A 237 -5.95 1.93 -23.66
N GLY A 238 -5.14 2.00 -22.60
CA GLY A 238 -5.39 2.89 -21.46
C GLY A 238 -5.05 2.23 -20.12
N ALA A 239 -5.67 2.74 -19.07
CA ALA A 239 -5.51 2.18 -17.73
C ALA A 239 -6.76 1.40 -17.30
N GLN A 240 -6.58 0.47 -16.38
CA GLN A 240 -7.66 -0.27 -15.72
C GLN A 240 -7.42 -0.31 -14.21
N ILE A 241 -8.48 -0.35 -13.44
CA ILE A 241 -8.41 -0.53 -11.99
C ILE A 241 -8.58 -2.01 -11.68
N VAL A 242 -7.54 -2.60 -11.07
CA VAL A 242 -7.52 -4.01 -10.70
C VAL A 242 -7.88 -4.17 -9.23
N ILE A 243 -8.85 -5.03 -8.94
CA ILE A 243 -9.38 -5.28 -7.61
C ILE A 243 -9.35 -6.78 -7.33
N ALA A 244 -8.81 -7.17 -6.16
CA ALA A 244 -8.77 -8.57 -5.71
C ALA A 244 -9.56 -8.72 -4.41
N GLY A 245 -10.47 -9.68 -4.36
CA GLY A 245 -11.27 -9.98 -3.17
C GLY A 245 -12.53 -10.76 -3.54
N GLY A 246 -13.18 -11.35 -2.56
CA GLY A 246 -14.39 -12.14 -2.77
C GLY A 246 -14.18 -13.26 -3.79
N ASP A 247 -13.05 -13.97 -3.71
CA ASP A 247 -12.64 -15.10 -4.56
C ASP A 247 -12.24 -14.75 -6.01
N TYR A 248 -12.26 -13.45 -6.40
CA TYR A 248 -12.02 -13.00 -7.77
C TYR A 248 -11.03 -11.84 -7.86
N VAL A 249 -10.37 -11.75 -9.02
CA VAL A 249 -9.71 -10.53 -9.49
C VAL A 249 -10.56 -9.93 -10.61
N THR A 250 -10.75 -8.63 -10.60
CA THR A 250 -11.53 -7.93 -11.62
C THR A 250 -10.78 -6.71 -12.14
N GLY A 251 -10.89 -6.45 -13.44
CA GLY A 251 -10.43 -5.22 -14.08
C GLY A 251 -11.61 -4.31 -14.39
N HIS A 252 -11.48 -3.04 -14.08
CA HIS A 252 -12.55 -2.05 -14.24
C HIS A 252 -12.07 -0.85 -15.06
N ASP A 253 -12.97 -0.32 -15.85
CA ASP A 253 -12.79 0.96 -16.54
C ASP A 253 -12.71 2.10 -15.53
N PRO A 254 -11.65 2.92 -15.54
CA PRO A 254 -11.46 3.97 -14.54
C PRO A 254 -12.44 5.14 -14.69
N ASP A 255 -13.09 5.32 -15.83
CA ASP A 255 -14.00 6.43 -16.11
C ASP A 255 -15.44 6.12 -15.73
N THR A 256 -15.84 4.86 -15.83
CA THR A 256 -17.22 4.41 -15.58
C THR A 256 -17.36 3.46 -14.39
N GLY A 257 -16.28 2.84 -13.95
CA GLY A 257 -16.27 1.75 -12.96
C GLY A 257 -16.73 0.41 -13.55
N GLY A 258 -17.12 0.36 -14.82
CA GLY A 258 -17.61 -0.85 -15.47
C GLY A 258 -16.58 -1.98 -15.44
N GLU A 259 -17.03 -3.20 -15.07
CA GLU A 259 -16.16 -4.37 -15.10
C GLU A 259 -15.86 -4.78 -16.53
N ILE A 260 -14.57 -4.87 -16.87
CA ILE A 260 -14.07 -5.25 -18.21
C ILE A 260 -13.84 -6.76 -18.27
N TRP A 261 -13.26 -7.32 -17.21
CA TRP A 261 -12.95 -8.75 -17.09
C TRP A 261 -12.97 -9.21 -15.63
N ARG A 262 -13.13 -10.51 -15.45
CA ARG A 262 -13.15 -11.18 -14.15
C ARG A 262 -12.43 -12.52 -14.24
N VAL A 263 -11.52 -12.78 -13.30
CA VAL A 263 -10.80 -14.05 -13.15
C VAL A 263 -11.08 -14.65 -11.78
N GLY A 264 -11.51 -15.90 -11.76
CA GLY A 264 -11.71 -16.69 -10.55
C GLY A 264 -10.47 -17.49 -10.16
N GLY A 265 -10.68 -18.48 -9.28
CA GLY A 265 -9.64 -19.45 -8.90
C GLY A 265 -8.76 -19.03 -7.72
N LEU A 266 -9.03 -17.88 -7.09
CA LEU A 266 -8.32 -17.47 -5.86
C LEU A 266 -8.68 -18.36 -4.66
N ASN A 267 -9.89 -18.91 -4.62
CA ASN A 267 -10.39 -19.83 -3.58
C ASN A 267 -10.99 -21.09 -4.22
N PRO A 268 -10.15 -22.00 -4.74
CA PRO A 268 -10.64 -23.15 -5.49
C PRO A 268 -11.49 -24.12 -4.65
N GLY A 269 -11.28 -24.15 -3.33
CA GLY A 269 -12.05 -24.98 -2.39
C GLY A 269 -13.36 -24.35 -1.95
N LYS A 270 -13.68 -23.11 -2.37
CA LYS A 270 -14.84 -22.32 -1.88
C LYS A 270 -14.94 -22.29 -0.35
N GLU A 271 -13.78 -22.19 0.31
CA GLU A 271 -13.67 -22.12 1.77
C GLU A 271 -14.31 -20.82 2.26
N GLY A 272 -15.14 -20.90 3.31
CA GLY A 272 -15.84 -19.72 3.84
C GLY A 272 -14.99 -18.80 4.73
N ASN A 273 -13.72 -19.11 4.96
CA ASN A 273 -12.79 -18.32 5.75
C ASN A 273 -11.57 -17.88 4.93
N PHE A 274 -11.78 -17.49 3.68
CA PHE A 274 -10.75 -17.24 2.69
C PHE A 274 -10.62 -15.76 2.29
N ARG A 275 -10.68 -14.87 3.29
CA ARG A 275 -10.45 -13.43 3.07
C ARG A 275 -9.12 -13.17 2.38
N ILE A 276 -9.05 -12.10 1.61
CA ILE A 276 -7.83 -11.68 0.92
C ILE A 276 -7.27 -10.41 1.56
N VAL A 277 -5.98 -10.43 1.92
CA VAL A 277 -5.28 -9.30 2.53
C VAL A 277 -4.26 -8.70 1.56
N GLY A 278 -3.46 -9.53 0.92
CA GLY A 278 -2.46 -9.07 -0.05
C GLY A 278 -3.11 -8.46 -1.29
N SER A 279 -2.69 -7.27 -1.66
CA SER A 279 -3.23 -6.53 -2.80
C SER A 279 -2.75 -7.07 -4.14
N PRO A 280 -3.52 -6.88 -5.23
CA PRO A 280 -3.05 -7.19 -6.57
C PRO A 280 -1.86 -6.30 -6.94
N ILE A 281 -0.98 -6.81 -7.80
CA ILE A 281 0.12 -6.06 -8.40
C ILE A 281 -0.08 -6.09 -9.91
N ALA A 282 0.06 -4.93 -10.56
CA ALA A 282 -0.04 -4.81 -12.00
C ALA A 282 1.21 -4.14 -12.57
N VAL A 283 1.97 -4.85 -13.38
CA VAL A 283 3.22 -4.34 -13.97
C VAL A 283 3.58 -5.10 -15.25
N GLY A 284 4.04 -4.38 -16.28
CA GLY A 284 4.53 -4.98 -17.52
C GLY A 284 3.49 -5.80 -18.29
N GLY A 285 2.20 -5.43 -18.22
CA GLY A 285 1.11 -6.17 -18.83
C GLY A 285 0.69 -7.44 -18.09
N MET A 286 1.22 -7.64 -16.88
CA MET A 286 0.89 -8.77 -16.00
C MET A 286 0.11 -8.30 -14.78
N VAL A 287 -0.77 -9.14 -14.29
CA VAL A 287 -1.44 -9.00 -12.99
C VAL A 287 -1.09 -10.20 -12.12
N TYR A 288 -0.71 -9.92 -10.88
CA TYR A 288 -0.39 -10.92 -9.87
C TYR A 288 -1.39 -10.78 -8.72
N ALA A 289 -2.02 -11.88 -8.36
CA ALA A 289 -2.98 -11.93 -7.28
C ALA A 289 -2.63 -13.05 -6.30
N GLN A 290 -2.40 -12.67 -5.07
CA GLN A 290 -2.19 -13.60 -3.97
C GLN A 290 -3.47 -13.86 -3.22
N THR A 291 -3.49 -14.96 -2.48
CA THR A 291 -4.62 -15.37 -1.67
C THR A 291 -4.17 -15.61 -0.24
N ARG A 292 -5.10 -15.94 0.64
CA ARG A 292 -4.79 -16.28 2.03
C ARG A 292 -3.79 -17.43 2.20
N LYS A 293 -3.78 -18.39 1.28
CA LYS A 293 -2.95 -19.59 1.37
C LYS A 293 -2.26 -19.88 0.03
N LYS A 294 -3.06 -20.38 -0.91
CA LYS A 294 -2.72 -20.85 -2.25
C LYS A 294 -4.01 -20.86 -3.09
N PRO A 295 -3.91 -20.69 -4.39
CA PRO A 295 -2.72 -20.39 -5.17
C PRO A 295 -2.39 -18.89 -5.18
N LEU A 296 -1.16 -18.52 -5.58
CA LEU A 296 -0.87 -17.22 -6.14
C LEU A 296 -1.03 -17.35 -7.65
N LEU A 297 -1.76 -16.43 -8.27
CA LEU A 297 -2.04 -16.44 -9.71
C LEU A 297 -1.33 -15.29 -10.40
N ALA A 298 -0.81 -15.55 -11.59
CA ALA A 298 -0.38 -14.52 -12.51
C ALA A 298 -1.01 -14.74 -13.87
N PHE A 299 -1.47 -13.67 -14.48
CA PHE A 299 -2.05 -13.70 -15.80
C PHE A 299 -1.64 -12.49 -16.61
N SER A 300 -1.49 -12.66 -17.91
CA SER A 300 -1.23 -11.59 -18.84
C SER A 300 -2.55 -10.94 -19.25
N VAL A 301 -2.50 -9.65 -19.49
CA VAL A 301 -3.61 -8.92 -20.09
C VAL A 301 -3.34 -8.85 -21.58
N GLY A 302 -4.30 -9.29 -22.40
CA GLY A 302 -4.20 -9.26 -23.83
C GLY A 302 -4.11 -7.84 -24.39
N ASP A 303 -3.75 -7.73 -25.67
CA ASP A 303 -3.63 -6.44 -26.36
C ASP A 303 -4.99 -5.69 -26.43
N ASP A 304 -6.10 -6.41 -26.33
CA ASP A 304 -7.47 -5.87 -26.23
C ASP A 304 -7.86 -5.44 -24.80
N GLY A 305 -6.92 -5.45 -23.88
CA GLY A 305 -7.14 -5.07 -22.48
C GLY A 305 -7.94 -6.09 -21.69
N ARG A 306 -8.17 -7.32 -22.19
CA ARG A 306 -8.93 -8.36 -21.52
C ARG A 306 -8.03 -9.46 -20.99
N VAL A 307 -8.54 -10.18 -20.01
CA VAL A 307 -7.94 -11.41 -19.49
C VAL A 307 -8.90 -12.53 -19.78
N ASP A 308 -8.43 -13.58 -20.46
CA ASP A 308 -9.15 -14.82 -20.54
C ASP A 308 -8.91 -15.63 -19.23
N GLN A 309 -9.98 -16.19 -18.69
CA GLN A 309 -9.90 -16.97 -17.45
C GLN A 309 -9.03 -18.23 -17.61
N ASP A 310 -8.86 -18.71 -18.83
CA ASP A 310 -8.03 -19.86 -19.15
C ASP A 310 -6.56 -19.48 -19.44
N ASP A 311 -6.24 -18.18 -19.56
CA ASP A 311 -4.91 -17.64 -19.90
C ASP A 311 -4.09 -17.28 -18.65
N LEU A 312 -4.01 -18.21 -17.68
CA LEU A 312 -3.04 -18.06 -16.59
C LEU A 312 -1.62 -18.18 -17.16
N ALA A 313 -0.80 -17.14 -16.95
CA ALA A 313 0.62 -17.21 -17.27
C ALA A 313 1.32 -18.25 -16.39
N TRP A 314 0.98 -18.25 -15.10
CA TRP A 314 1.44 -19.27 -14.17
C TRP A 314 0.61 -19.28 -12.86
N ARG A 315 0.76 -20.37 -12.12
CA ARG A 315 0.14 -20.61 -10.83
C ARG A 315 1.17 -21.12 -9.84
N TRP A 316 1.30 -20.45 -8.69
CA TRP A 316 2.21 -20.86 -7.63
C TRP A 316 1.46 -21.58 -6.51
N GLU A 317 1.87 -22.82 -6.24
CA GLU A 317 1.37 -23.62 -5.13
C GLU A 317 2.50 -24.09 -4.19
N GLY A 318 3.72 -23.57 -4.42
CA GLY A 318 4.89 -23.83 -3.61
C GLY A 318 4.81 -23.24 -2.21
N PRO A 319 5.84 -23.47 -1.38
CA PRO A 319 5.94 -22.86 -0.07
C PRO A 319 6.20 -21.34 -0.17
N GLY A 320 5.98 -20.62 0.93
CA GLY A 320 6.31 -19.20 1.04
C GLY A 320 5.26 -18.26 0.44
N ALA A 321 4.07 -18.76 0.07
CA ALA A 321 2.97 -17.87 -0.33
C ALA A 321 2.48 -17.06 0.88
N PRO A 322 2.40 -15.70 0.77
CA PRO A 322 2.00 -14.82 1.87
C PRO A 322 0.48 -14.85 2.13
N ASP A 323 0.06 -14.65 3.39
CA ASP A 323 -1.32 -14.27 3.74
C ASP A 323 -1.44 -12.75 3.81
N VAL A 324 -0.57 -12.06 4.58
CA VAL A 324 -0.68 -10.63 4.87
C VAL A 324 0.21 -9.76 3.97
N PRO A 325 1.53 -10.00 3.84
CA PRO A 325 2.38 -9.13 3.04
C PRO A 325 2.00 -9.16 1.55
N THR A 326 1.94 -8.00 0.92
CA THR A 326 1.86 -7.91 -0.54
C THR A 326 3.28 -8.00 -1.11
N ALA A 327 3.50 -8.83 -2.10
CA ALA A 327 4.80 -9.01 -2.75
C ALA A 327 5.35 -7.71 -3.36
N ALA A 328 6.63 -7.70 -3.74
CA ALA A 328 7.23 -6.65 -4.57
C ALA A 328 7.56 -7.22 -5.95
N CYS A 329 7.29 -6.44 -7.02
CA CYS A 329 7.53 -6.90 -8.38
C CYS A 329 7.97 -5.76 -9.28
N ASP A 330 9.11 -5.93 -9.98
CA ASP A 330 9.64 -4.96 -10.95
C ASP A 330 9.31 -5.33 -12.42
N GLY A 331 8.50 -6.40 -12.62
CA GLY A 331 8.16 -6.95 -13.92
C GLY A 331 9.16 -7.99 -14.44
N LYS A 332 10.32 -8.14 -13.80
CA LYS A 332 11.31 -9.16 -14.05
C LYS A 332 11.40 -10.16 -12.90
N TYR A 333 11.42 -9.67 -11.68
CA TYR A 333 11.49 -10.46 -10.46
C TYR A 333 10.26 -10.22 -9.60
N PHE A 334 9.74 -11.29 -9.02
CA PHE A 334 8.64 -11.27 -8.08
C PHE A 334 9.12 -11.78 -6.72
N PHE A 335 9.15 -10.88 -5.72
CA PHE A 335 9.62 -11.19 -4.37
C PHE A 335 8.45 -11.30 -3.42
N MET A 336 8.18 -12.47 -2.90
CA MET A 336 7.17 -12.71 -1.87
C MET A 336 7.81 -13.11 -0.54
N VAL A 337 7.17 -12.75 0.54
CA VAL A 337 7.53 -13.15 1.90
C VAL A 337 6.30 -13.65 2.62
N ASP A 338 6.36 -14.84 3.21
CA ASP A 338 5.26 -15.35 4.02
C ASP A 338 5.28 -14.75 5.44
N ASP A 339 4.18 -14.93 6.18
CA ASP A 339 4.01 -14.39 7.54
C ASP A 339 5.04 -14.94 8.55
N ARG A 340 5.76 -16.00 8.19
CA ARG A 340 6.82 -16.61 9.01
C ARG A 340 8.22 -16.14 8.63
N GLY A 341 8.32 -15.21 7.68
CA GLY A 341 9.57 -14.64 7.19
C GLY A 341 10.33 -15.55 6.22
N LEU A 342 9.65 -16.38 5.45
CA LEU A 342 10.24 -17.13 4.35
C LEU A 342 10.09 -16.31 3.06
N VAL A 343 11.21 -15.96 2.45
CA VAL A 343 11.28 -15.19 1.20
C VAL A 343 11.53 -16.12 0.03
N THR A 344 10.78 -15.93 -1.04
CA THR A 344 10.98 -16.61 -2.31
C THR A 344 11.03 -15.58 -3.44
N ALA A 345 11.99 -15.73 -4.34
CA ALA A 345 12.06 -14.96 -5.58
C ALA A 345 11.66 -15.83 -6.77
N LEU A 346 10.78 -15.31 -7.59
CA LEU A 346 10.34 -15.95 -8.83
C LEU A 346 10.74 -15.07 -10.03
N ASP A 347 10.94 -15.69 -11.16
CA ASP A 347 10.83 -15.02 -12.45
C ASP A 347 9.37 -14.54 -12.59
N ALA A 348 9.17 -13.26 -12.78
CA ALA A 348 7.83 -12.67 -12.77
C ALA A 348 6.95 -13.14 -13.94
N ARG A 349 7.54 -13.51 -15.07
CA ARG A 349 6.81 -13.92 -16.29
C ARG A 349 6.48 -15.40 -16.31
N THR A 350 7.37 -16.24 -15.77
CA THR A 350 7.24 -17.70 -15.85
C THR A 350 6.78 -18.35 -14.54
N GLY A 351 6.93 -17.63 -13.41
CA GLY A 351 6.67 -18.20 -12.07
C GLY A 351 7.73 -19.21 -11.62
N GLU A 352 8.82 -19.37 -12.37
CA GLU A 352 9.92 -20.25 -11.99
C GLU A 352 10.63 -19.71 -10.75
N ALA A 353 10.89 -20.56 -9.77
CA ALA A 353 11.63 -20.17 -8.58
C ALA A 353 13.11 -19.96 -8.92
N LEU A 354 13.59 -18.73 -8.70
CA LEU A 354 14.98 -18.39 -8.85
C LEU A 354 15.79 -18.78 -7.60
N TRP A 355 15.21 -18.51 -6.42
CA TRP A 355 15.75 -18.94 -5.13
C TRP A 355 14.65 -18.91 -4.04
N GLY A 356 14.95 -19.57 -2.94
CA GLY A 356 14.06 -19.65 -1.78
C GLY A 356 13.26 -20.97 -1.73
N PRO A 357 12.45 -21.16 -0.66
CA PRO A 357 12.25 -20.20 0.42
C PRO A 357 13.46 -20.07 1.34
N GLU A 358 13.92 -18.84 1.55
CA GLU A 358 15.01 -18.49 2.45
C GLU A 358 14.49 -17.74 3.69
N ARG A 359 15.05 -18.04 4.86
CA ARG A 359 14.58 -17.46 6.11
C ARG A 359 15.24 -16.11 6.38
N THR A 360 14.42 -15.11 6.67
CA THR A 360 14.84 -13.82 7.23
C THR A 360 15.07 -13.93 8.75
N ALA A 361 15.36 -12.82 9.40
CA ALA A 361 15.40 -12.75 10.87
C ALA A 361 14.10 -13.33 11.47
N GLN A 362 14.25 -14.01 12.62
CA GLN A 362 13.12 -14.61 13.32
C GLN A 362 12.07 -13.53 13.68
N GLY A 363 10.79 -13.84 13.51
CA GLY A 363 9.67 -12.97 13.81
C GLY A 363 8.56 -13.10 12.79
N THR A 364 7.39 -12.61 13.13
CA THR A 364 6.25 -12.53 12.20
C THR A 364 6.45 -11.39 11.22
N VAL A 365 6.13 -11.58 9.95
CA VAL A 365 6.17 -10.54 8.92
C VAL A 365 4.74 -10.18 8.53
N SER A 366 4.38 -8.92 8.74
CA SER A 366 3.12 -8.32 8.27
C SER A 366 3.36 -7.17 7.30
N ALA A 367 4.51 -6.51 7.41
CA ALA A 367 4.92 -5.47 6.47
C ALA A 367 5.22 -6.06 5.09
N SER A 368 4.77 -5.38 4.05
CA SER A 368 5.09 -5.74 2.68
C SER A 368 6.54 -5.40 2.34
N PRO A 369 7.30 -6.27 1.66
CA PRO A 369 8.69 -6.00 1.29
C PRO A 369 8.79 -4.86 0.27
N VAL A 370 9.93 -4.17 0.25
CA VAL A 370 10.21 -3.07 -0.67
C VAL A 370 11.54 -3.32 -1.37
N VAL A 371 11.58 -3.02 -2.66
CA VAL A 371 12.78 -3.10 -3.50
C VAL A 371 13.28 -1.70 -3.85
N ALA A 372 14.55 -1.44 -3.61
CA ALA A 372 15.25 -0.24 -4.07
C ALA A 372 16.77 -0.49 -4.17
N ASP A 373 17.43 0.09 -5.16
CA ASP A 373 18.88 0.01 -5.33
C ASP A 373 19.44 -1.42 -5.35
N GLY A 374 18.73 -2.35 -6.01
CA GLY A 374 19.11 -3.76 -6.03
C GLY A 374 19.01 -4.48 -4.67
N LYS A 375 18.33 -3.88 -3.70
CA LYS A 375 18.13 -4.40 -2.34
C LYS A 375 16.66 -4.67 -2.08
N LEU A 376 16.37 -5.79 -1.43
CA LEU A 376 15.06 -6.17 -0.92
C LEU A 376 15.05 -6.00 0.60
N TYR A 377 14.16 -5.17 1.09
CA TYR A 377 13.97 -4.88 2.51
C TYR A 377 12.76 -5.66 3.05
N VAL A 378 13.01 -6.55 3.99
CA VAL A 378 11.97 -7.35 4.66
C VAL A 378 11.94 -7.01 6.13
N LEU A 379 10.86 -6.40 6.59
CA LEU A 379 10.66 -5.91 7.96
C LEU A 379 9.70 -6.80 8.72
N ASN A 380 10.09 -7.27 9.90
CA ASN A 380 9.23 -8.06 10.77
C ASN A 380 8.54 -7.22 11.86
N GLU A 381 7.62 -7.84 12.61
CA GLU A 381 6.84 -7.17 13.66
C GLU A 381 7.66 -6.74 14.88
N ASP A 382 8.89 -7.24 15.02
CA ASP A 382 9.83 -6.86 16.10
C ASP A 382 10.76 -5.71 15.67
N GLY A 383 10.50 -5.06 14.54
CA GLY A 383 11.31 -3.94 14.02
C GLY A 383 12.66 -4.37 13.46
N VAL A 384 12.84 -5.66 13.15
CA VAL A 384 14.05 -6.18 12.50
C VAL A 384 13.87 -6.15 10.99
N THR A 385 14.81 -5.52 10.29
CA THR A 385 14.85 -5.52 8.82
C THR A 385 15.98 -6.43 8.33
N THR A 386 15.63 -7.45 7.56
CA THR A 386 16.58 -8.22 6.76
C THR A 386 16.73 -7.57 5.40
N VAL A 387 17.95 -7.27 4.99
CA VAL A 387 18.28 -6.73 3.67
C VAL A 387 18.91 -7.83 2.83
N LEU A 388 18.29 -8.12 1.69
CA LEU A 388 18.72 -9.15 0.74
C LEU A 388 19.05 -8.51 -0.62
N SER A 389 19.76 -9.24 -1.49
CA SER A 389 19.85 -8.83 -2.90
C SER A 389 18.50 -8.97 -3.60
N ALA A 390 18.07 -7.94 -4.33
CA ALA A 390 16.89 -7.98 -5.19
C ALA A 390 17.32 -8.41 -6.61
N GLY A 391 17.58 -9.70 -6.80
CA GLY A 391 18.08 -10.24 -8.06
C GLY A 391 17.89 -11.76 -8.16
N PRO A 392 18.47 -12.38 -9.21
CA PRO A 392 18.29 -13.81 -9.49
C PRO A 392 19.07 -14.72 -8.54
N GLU A 393 19.95 -14.18 -7.69
CA GLU A 393 20.76 -14.93 -6.74
C GLU A 393 20.48 -14.45 -5.31
N TYR A 394 20.26 -15.39 -4.41
CA TYR A 394 20.14 -15.08 -2.99
C TYR A 394 21.46 -14.59 -2.40
N ARG A 395 21.44 -13.44 -1.77
CA ARG A 395 22.53 -12.93 -0.91
C ARG A 395 21.94 -12.17 0.26
N HIS A 396 22.32 -12.59 1.46
CA HIS A 396 22.05 -11.82 2.68
C HIS A 396 23.06 -10.65 2.74
N LEU A 397 22.56 -9.42 2.84
CA LEU A 397 23.39 -8.21 2.86
C LEU A 397 23.56 -7.68 4.29
N ALA A 398 22.46 -7.58 5.06
CA ALA A 398 22.50 -7.10 6.43
C ALA A 398 21.26 -7.53 7.22
N THR A 399 21.36 -7.44 8.55
CA THR A 399 20.21 -7.51 9.47
C THR A 399 20.29 -6.33 10.42
N ASN A 400 19.24 -5.54 10.48
CA ASN A 400 19.20 -4.27 11.19
C ASN A 400 18.07 -4.29 12.22
N GLN A 401 18.32 -3.78 13.43
CA GLN A 401 17.34 -3.68 14.51
C GLN A 401 17.05 -2.21 14.81
N LEU A 402 15.77 -1.85 14.91
CA LEU A 402 15.31 -0.56 15.44
C LEU A 402 14.98 -0.68 16.93
N ASP A 403 13.94 0.00 17.40
CA ASP A 403 13.55 0.07 18.81
C ASP A 403 12.89 -1.20 19.38
N GLY A 404 12.62 -2.20 18.54
CA GLY A 404 11.98 -3.46 18.94
C GLY A 404 10.48 -3.37 19.20
N SER A 405 9.87 -2.19 19.00
CA SER A 405 8.44 -2.03 19.22
C SER A 405 7.61 -2.61 18.06
N TYR A 406 6.32 -2.89 18.33
CA TYR A 406 5.42 -3.59 17.44
C TYR A 406 5.26 -2.89 16.08
N THR A 407 5.76 -3.51 15.02
CA THR A 407 5.89 -2.92 13.69
C THR A 407 5.05 -3.66 12.65
N LEU A 408 4.08 -2.97 12.05
CA LEU A 408 3.16 -3.52 11.04
C LEU A 408 3.25 -2.80 9.69
N SER A 409 3.66 -1.54 9.72
CA SER A 409 3.69 -0.67 8.56
C SER A 409 4.78 -1.10 7.58
N SER A 410 4.46 -1.07 6.28
CA SER A 410 5.47 -1.27 5.24
C SER A 410 6.44 -0.07 5.17
N PRO A 411 7.70 -0.27 4.82
CA PRO A 411 8.62 0.83 4.60
C PRO A 411 8.22 1.69 3.39
N ALA A 412 8.62 2.97 3.40
CA ALA A 412 8.53 3.87 2.26
C ALA A 412 9.92 4.35 1.82
N VAL A 413 10.10 4.58 0.52
CA VAL A 413 11.39 4.99 -0.06
C VAL A 413 11.24 6.33 -0.77
N ALA A 414 12.08 7.30 -0.42
CA ALA A 414 12.11 8.57 -1.14
C ALA A 414 13.54 9.13 -1.22
N GLY A 415 14.03 9.37 -2.43
CA GLY A 415 15.44 9.65 -2.65
C GLY A 415 16.30 8.52 -2.11
N SER A 416 17.38 8.83 -1.40
CA SER A 416 18.27 7.84 -0.74
C SER A 416 17.84 7.48 0.69
N GLN A 417 16.57 7.73 1.05
CA GLN A 417 16.07 7.56 2.41
C GLN A 417 15.01 6.47 2.49
N LEU A 418 15.07 5.69 3.56
CA LEU A 418 14.06 4.71 3.95
C LEU A 418 13.29 5.23 5.17
N PHE A 419 11.97 5.26 5.08
CA PHE A 419 11.09 5.66 6.17
C PHE A 419 10.44 4.42 6.77
N VAL A 420 10.70 4.17 8.04
CA VAL A 420 10.20 3.01 8.77
C VAL A 420 9.40 3.48 9.99
N ARG A 421 8.13 3.08 10.03
CA ARG A 421 7.29 3.26 11.20
C ARG A 421 7.37 2.04 12.08
N THR A 422 7.70 2.24 13.34
CA THR A 422 7.56 1.26 14.42
C THR A 422 6.29 1.54 15.24
N GLY A 423 6.07 0.80 16.32
CA GLY A 423 4.95 1.03 17.22
C GLY A 423 4.98 2.39 17.89
N THR A 424 6.17 2.92 18.12
CA THR A 424 6.40 4.15 18.89
C THR A 424 6.97 5.31 18.08
N HIS A 425 7.70 5.05 17.00
CA HIS A 425 8.42 6.08 16.25
C HIS A 425 8.25 5.97 14.73
N LEU A 426 8.49 7.08 14.06
CA LEU A 426 8.84 7.12 12.65
C LEU A 426 10.33 7.43 12.51
N TYR A 427 11.05 6.57 11.79
CA TYR A 427 12.46 6.70 11.49
C TYR A 427 12.66 7.14 10.04
N CYS A 428 13.57 8.08 9.82
CA CYS A 428 14.18 8.35 8.52
C CYS A 428 15.60 7.81 8.55
N LEU A 429 15.89 6.82 7.72
CA LEU A 429 17.15 6.11 7.64
C LEU A 429 17.88 6.46 6.35
N GLY A 430 19.20 6.56 6.38
CA GLY A 430 20.01 6.88 5.22
C GLY A 430 21.05 7.96 5.52
N ARG A 431 21.32 8.79 4.52
CA ARG A 431 22.29 9.89 4.60
C ARG A 431 21.62 11.24 4.34
#